data_678e5fd86ab416a088753ec8733bdba3
#
_entry.id   678e5fd86ab416a088753ec8733bdba3
#
_cell.length_a   1.000
_cell.length_b   1.000
_cell.length_c   1.000
_cell.angle_alpha   90.00
_cell.angle_beta   90.00
_cell.angle_gamma   90.00
#
_symmetry.space_group_name_H-M   'P 1'
#
loop_
_entity.id
_entity.type
_entity.pdbx_description
1 polymer ?
#
loop_
_entity_poly.entity_id
_entity_poly.type
_entity_poly.pdbx_seq_one_letter_code
_entity_poly.pdbx_strand_id
1 'polypeptide(L)'
;AKKDSLKKVEVEKPVVKYAAFIFPKEKKDSAMAAFNEEFSKEEQYSILALNRLDLKNKWRADTLAIPDKIDATLMSYSPFPNHLELLKEVHKIVLFSYPIQAYALYENGNLVKWGPTSMGSKKAQTKRGLTFANWKKELAISTVDKNWKLPFNFNIHNNLGIGWHQYDLPGYPASHSCLRLLLDD
;
A
#
# COMPACT_ATOMS: atom_id res chain seq x y z
N ALA A 1 6.94 -16.76 42.61
CA ALA A 1 7.21 -16.03 41.38
C ALA A 1 5.90 -15.34 40.94
N LYS A 2 5.77 -14.04 41.17
CA LYS A 2 4.64 -13.22 40.70
C LYS A 2 4.74 -13.05 39.20
N LYS A 3 3.76 -13.56 38.46
CA LYS A 3 3.52 -13.18 37.05
C LYS A 3 2.95 -11.76 37.06
N ASP A 4 3.79 -10.78 36.84
CA ASP A 4 3.33 -9.45 36.44
C ASP A 4 2.73 -9.56 35.05
N SER A 5 1.40 -9.56 34.98
CA SER A 5 0.66 -9.38 33.73
C SER A 5 0.80 -7.92 33.32
N LEU A 6 1.78 -7.63 32.47
CA LEU A 6 1.84 -6.37 31.72
C LEU A 6 0.53 -6.24 30.94
N LYS A 7 -0.40 -5.45 31.46
CA LYS A 7 -1.57 -5.01 30.69
C LYS A 7 -1.06 -4.23 29.49
N LYS A 8 -1.17 -4.84 28.31
CA LYS A 8 -0.98 -4.13 27.04
C LYS A 8 -1.97 -2.97 27.02
N VAL A 9 -1.48 -1.75 27.02
CA VAL A 9 -2.25 -0.60 26.60
C VAL A 9 -2.28 -0.68 25.07
N GLU A 10 -3.25 -1.41 24.55
CA GLU A 10 -3.58 -1.36 23.13
C GLU A 10 -4.17 0.03 22.90
N VAL A 11 -3.43 0.90 22.24
CA VAL A 11 -3.95 2.21 21.81
C VAL A 11 -5.05 1.90 20.80
N GLU A 12 -6.30 2.03 21.23
CA GLU A 12 -7.47 1.82 20.38
C GLU A 12 -7.36 2.73 19.14
N LYS A 13 -7.45 2.12 17.98
CA LYS A 13 -7.53 2.90 16.74
C LYS A 13 -8.83 3.69 16.73
N PRO A 14 -8.82 4.92 16.22
CA PRO A 14 -10.05 5.68 16.05
C PRO A 14 -11.02 4.88 15.16
N VAL A 15 -12.29 4.84 15.55
CA VAL A 15 -13.33 4.23 14.74
C VAL A 15 -13.60 5.14 13.55
N VAL A 16 -13.17 4.71 12.37
CA VAL A 16 -13.41 5.42 11.11
C VAL A 16 -14.71 4.88 10.49
N LYS A 17 -15.60 5.77 10.11
CA LYS A 17 -16.82 5.43 9.37
C LYS A 17 -16.57 5.64 7.88
N TYR A 18 -17.19 4.80 7.05
CA TYR A 18 -17.02 4.85 5.60
C TYR A 18 -18.38 5.01 4.92
N ALA A 19 -18.41 5.85 3.89
CA ALA A 19 -19.50 5.94 2.91
C ALA A 19 -19.04 5.33 1.58
N ALA A 20 -19.99 4.91 0.75
CA ALA A 20 -19.71 4.44 -0.61
C ALA A 20 -19.88 5.58 -1.60
N PHE A 21 -18.85 5.88 -2.38
CA PHE A 21 -18.95 6.73 -3.57
C PHE A 21 -19.05 5.82 -4.79
N ILE A 22 -20.18 5.85 -5.49
CA ILE A 22 -20.49 4.91 -6.59
C ILE A 22 -20.26 5.59 -7.95
N PHE A 23 -19.63 4.88 -8.87
CA PHE A 23 -19.46 5.28 -10.28
C PHE A 23 -20.36 4.40 -11.16
N PRO A 24 -21.62 4.79 -11.42
CA PRO A 24 -22.54 4.02 -12.27
C PRO A 24 -21.98 3.91 -13.70
N LYS A 25 -22.06 2.74 -14.31
CA LYS A 25 -21.46 2.48 -15.63
C LYS A 25 -21.96 3.46 -16.70
N GLU A 26 -23.25 3.76 -16.70
CA GLU A 26 -23.89 4.63 -17.68
C GLU A 26 -23.60 6.13 -17.45
N LYS A 27 -23.08 6.50 -16.27
CA LYS A 27 -22.80 7.88 -15.83
C LYS A 27 -21.41 8.05 -15.27
N LYS A 28 -20.48 7.18 -15.66
CA LYS A 28 -19.15 7.12 -15.05
C LYS A 28 -18.38 8.44 -15.19
N ASP A 29 -18.47 9.10 -16.34
CA ASP A 29 -17.77 10.37 -16.60
C ASP A 29 -18.33 11.50 -15.72
N SER A 30 -19.65 11.60 -15.57
CA SER A 30 -20.27 12.63 -14.70
C SER A 30 -19.99 12.34 -13.21
N ALA A 31 -20.02 11.08 -12.79
CA ALA A 31 -19.65 10.72 -11.42
C ALA A 31 -18.16 10.98 -11.14
N MET A 32 -17.28 10.79 -12.13
CA MET A 32 -15.87 11.14 -12.01
C MET A 32 -15.65 12.65 -11.94
N ALA A 33 -16.41 13.44 -12.70
CA ALA A 33 -16.40 14.90 -12.60
C ALA A 33 -16.83 15.35 -11.20
N ALA A 34 -17.93 14.80 -10.67
CA ALA A 34 -18.40 15.08 -9.31
C ALA A 34 -17.36 14.72 -8.24
N PHE A 35 -16.70 13.55 -8.35
CA PHE A 35 -15.62 13.17 -7.47
C PHE A 35 -14.44 14.15 -7.50
N ASN A 36 -14.08 14.64 -8.71
CA ASN A 36 -12.99 15.60 -8.86
C ASN A 36 -13.35 17.00 -8.32
N GLU A 37 -14.63 17.36 -8.30
CA GLU A 37 -15.13 18.62 -7.75
C GLU A 37 -15.25 18.56 -6.24
N GLU A 38 -15.71 17.42 -5.70
CA GLU A 38 -15.95 17.22 -4.28
C GLU A 38 -14.66 17.13 -3.46
N PHE A 39 -13.60 16.49 -4.01
CA PHE A 39 -12.36 16.23 -3.29
C PHE A 39 -11.16 16.93 -3.92
N SER A 40 -10.33 17.60 -3.11
CA SER A 40 -9.04 18.14 -3.53
C SER A 40 -8.11 17.02 -4.02
N LYS A 41 -7.02 17.36 -4.71
CA LYS A 41 -6.07 16.36 -5.20
C LYS A 41 -5.42 15.56 -4.08
N GLU A 42 -5.13 16.20 -2.96
CA GLU A 42 -4.56 15.60 -1.75
C GLU A 42 -5.56 14.61 -1.12
N GLU A 43 -6.84 15.00 -1.04
CA GLU A 43 -7.90 14.13 -0.54
C GLU A 43 -8.15 12.95 -1.50
N GLN A 44 -8.19 13.20 -2.81
CA GLN A 44 -8.28 12.14 -3.82
C GLN A 44 -7.12 11.14 -3.66
N TYR A 45 -5.88 11.61 -3.44
CA TYR A 45 -4.73 10.75 -3.21
C TYR A 45 -4.97 9.82 -2.01
N SER A 46 -5.38 10.37 -0.86
CA SER A 46 -5.64 9.60 0.36
C SER A 46 -6.79 8.60 0.18
N ILE A 47 -7.90 9.03 -0.44
CA ILE A 47 -9.04 8.17 -0.74
C ILE A 47 -8.62 7.01 -1.67
N LEU A 48 -7.91 7.31 -2.74
CA LEU A 48 -7.49 6.31 -3.71
C LEU A 48 -6.47 5.33 -3.11
N ALA A 49 -5.51 5.81 -2.33
CA ALA A 49 -4.56 4.96 -1.61
C ALA A 49 -5.27 3.99 -0.66
N LEU A 50 -6.26 4.46 0.11
CA LEU A 50 -7.13 3.62 0.93
C LEU A 50 -7.80 2.51 0.09
N ASN A 51 -8.21 2.82 -1.12
CA ASN A 51 -8.86 1.90 -2.06
C ASN A 51 -7.88 1.14 -2.98
N ARG A 52 -6.56 1.20 -2.71
CA ARG A 52 -5.49 0.51 -3.47
C ARG A 52 -5.29 1.02 -4.90
N LEU A 53 -5.71 2.23 -5.17
CA LEU A 53 -5.60 2.89 -6.47
C LEU A 53 -4.62 4.06 -6.41
N ASP A 54 -4.10 4.47 -7.56
CA ASP A 54 -3.46 5.75 -7.77
C ASP A 54 -4.37 6.72 -8.55
N LEU A 55 -3.97 7.99 -8.63
CA LEU A 55 -4.71 9.04 -9.35
C LEU A 55 -4.94 8.71 -10.82
N LYS A 56 -3.98 8.05 -11.47
CA LYS A 56 -4.07 7.66 -12.88
C LYS A 56 -5.09 6.55 -13.12
N ASN A 57 -5.25 5.67 -12.15
CA ASN A 57 -6.13 4.50 -12.22
C ASN A 57 -7.50 4.69 -11.56
N LYS A 58 -7.84 5.90 -11.07
CA LYS A 58 -9.12 6.16 -10.40
C LYS A 58 -10.35 5.76 -11.23
N TRP A 59 -10.27 5.86 -12.55
CA TRP A 59 -11.33 5.47 -13.48
C TRP A 59 -11.66 3.96 -13.43
N ARG A 60 -10.82 3.14 -12.84
CA ARG A 60 -11.06 1.68 -12.66
C ARG A 60 -12.04 1.38 -11.56
N ALA A 61 -12.26 2.32 -10.64
CA ALA A 61 -13.20 2.12 -9.56
C ALA A 61 -14.65 2.10 -10.07
N ASP A 62 -15.43 1.17 -9.55
CA ASP A 62 -16.90 1.17 -9.65
C ASP A 62 -17.50 1.72 -8.34
N THR A 63 -16.79 1.56 -7.24
CA THR A 63 -17.14 2.11 -5.92
C THR A 63 -15.86 2.41 -5.13
N LEU A 64 -15.83 3.52 -4.42
CA LEU A 64 -14.78 3.87 -3.47
C LEU A 64 -15.34 3.93 -2.05
N ALA A 65 -14.58 3.43 -1.09
CA ALA A 65 -14.81 3.69 0.33
C ALA A 65 -14.26 5.09 0.65
N ILE A 66 -15.14 5.98 1.10
CA ILE A 66 -14.79 7.35 1.51
C ILE A 66 -14.86 7.41 3.04
N PRO A 67 -13.77 7.74 3.73
CA PRO A 67 -13.79 7.91 5.18
C PRO A 67 -14.52 9.20 5.58
N ASP A 68 -15.15 9.21 6.73
CA ASP A 68 -15.83 10.39 7.30
C ASP A 68 -14.87 11.53 7.66
N LYS A 69 -13.60 11.22 7.84
CA LYS A 69 -12.50 12.20 8.00
C LYS A 69 -11.31 11.74 7.19
N ILE A 70 -10.81 12.60 6.31
CA ILE A 70 -9.66 12.29 5.49
C ILE A 70 -8.38 12.53 6.27
N ASP A 71 -7.57 11.46 6.42
CA ASP A 71 -6.26 11.48 7.06
C ASP A 71 -5.18 11.38 5.98
N ALA A 72 -4.44 12.47 5.76
CA ALA A 72 -3.38 12.53 4.78
C ALA A 72 -2.21 11.57 5.08
N THR A 73 -2.03 11.18 6.34
CA THR A 73 -1.00 10.21 6.74
C THR A 73 -1.42 8.76 6.49
N LEU A 74 -2.69 8.53 6.22
CA LEU A 74 -3.34 7.22 6.09
C LEU A 74 -3.32 6.38 7.38
N MET A 75 -2.68 6.81 8.46
CA MET A 75 -2.46 5.99 9.66
C MET A 75 -3.75 5.53 10.32
N SER A 76 -4.81 6.37 10.29
CA SER A 76 -6.13 6.03 10.82
C SER A 76 -6.79 4.84 10.10
N TYR A 77 -6.41 4.56 8.86
CA TYR A 77 -6.97 3.51 8.02
C TYR A 77 -6.12 2.25 7.96
N SER A 78 -5.02 2.21 8.72
CA SER A 78 -4.08 1.09 8.64
C SER A 78 -4.79 -0.24 8.94
N PRO A 79 -4.71 -1.22 8.04
CA PRO A 79 -5.20 -2.57 8.29
C PRO A 79 -4.25 -3.39 9.17
N PHE A 80 -3.10 -2.82 9.55
CA PHE A 80 -2.08 -3.47 10.35
C PHE A 80 -2.15 -2.99 11.81
N PRO A 81 -1.75 -3.82 12.79
CA PRO A 81 -1.63 -3.41 14.18
C PRO A 81 -0.65 -2.25 14.37
N ASN A 82 -0.93 -1.34 15.30
CA ASN A 82 -0.02 -0.24 15.61
C ASN A 82 1.30 -0.72 16.25
N HIS A 83 1.25 -1.88 16.91
CA HIS A 83 2.42 -2.50 17.54
C HIS A 83 2.40 -4.02 17.39
N LEU A 84 3.58 -4.60 17.13
CA LEU A 84 3.82 -6.03 17.07
C LEU A 84 4.98 -6.38 18.01
N GLU A 85 4.65 -6.92 19.19
CA GLU A 85 5.64 -7.30 20.23
C GLU A 85 6.71 -8.24 19.69
N LEU A 86 6.35 -9.15 18.76
CA LEU A 86 7.29 -10.07 18.12
C LEU A 86 8.40 -9.36 17.34
N LEU A 87 8.18 -8.10 16.95
CA LEU A 87 9.13 -7.31 16.16
C LEU A 87 9.88 -6.28 16.98
N LYS A 88 9.76 -6.26 18.30
CA LYS A 88 10.38 -5.24 19.17
C LYS A 88 11.91 -5.16 19.04
N GLU A 89 12.57 -6.31 18.81
CA GLU A 89 14.02 -6.40 18.62
C GLU A 89 14.44 -6.28 17.15
N VAL A 90 13.48 -6.11 16.23
CA VAL A 90 13.74 -5.94 14.81
C VAL A 90 13.80 -4.45 14.51
N HIS A 91 15.00 -3.95 14.21
CA HIS A 91 15.21 -2.52 14.00
C HIS A 91 14.28 -1.96 12.89
N LYS A 92 14.20 -2.63 11.76
CA LYS A 92 13.32 -2.20 10.65
C LYS A 92 12.90 -3.39 9.80
N ILE A 93 11.60 -3.47 9.49
CA ILE A 93 11.03 -4.48 8.60
C ILE A 93 9.84 -3.91 7.82
N VAL A 94 9.72 -4.32 6.57
CA VAL A 94 8.53 -4.03 5.75
C VAL A 94 7.77 -5.33 5.53
N LEU A 95 6.52 -5.37 5.92
CA LEU A 95 5.60 -6.49 5.70
C LEU A 95 4.72 -6.18 4.49
N PHE A 96 4.67 -7.08 3.52
CA PHE A 96 3.75 -6.99 2.38
C PHE A 96 2.67 -8.06 2.50
N SER A 97 1.42 -7.66 2.38
CA SER A 97 0.27 -8.55 2.50
C SER A 97 -0.43 -8.73 1.15
N TYR A 98 -0.40 -9.96 0.65
CA TYR A 98 -1.06 -10.32 -0.61
C TYR A 98 -2.59 -10.14 -0.57
N PRO A 99 -3.31 -10.63 0.47
CA PRO A 99 -4.77 -10.53 0.51
C PRO A 99 -5.31 -9.12 0.47
N ILE A 100 -4.63 -8.19 1.12
CA ILE A 100 -5.09 -6.80 1.25
C ILE A 100 -4.34 -5.83 0.35
N GLN A 101 -3.35 -6.30 -0.42
CA GLN A 101 -2.54 -5.48 -1.32
C GLN A 101 -2.05 -4.18 -0.64
N ALA A 102 -1.41 -4.35 0.51
CA ALA A 102 -0.86 -3.27 1.31
C ALA A 102 0.47 -3.69 1.92
N TYR A 103 1.29 -2.70 2.27
CA TYR A 103 2.51 -2.88 3.04
C TYR A 103 2.43 -2.15 4.38
N ALA A 104 3.25 -2.58 5.33
CA ALA A 104 3.48 -1.90 6.60
C ALA A 104 4.97 -1.84 6.92
N LEU A 105 5.47 -0.66 7.26
CA LEU A 105 6.81 -0.45 7.78
C LEU A 105 6.75 -0.43 9.29
N TYR A 106 7.52 -1.31 9.92
CA TYR A 106 7.71 -1.33 11.37
C TYR A 106 9.16 -0.99 11.76
N GLU A 107 9.30 -0.22 12.81
CA GLU A 107 10.57 0.02 13.50
C GLU A 107 10.44 -0.38 14.97
N ASN A 108 11.29 -1.30 15.43
CA ASN A 108 11.25 -1.82 16.80
C ASN A 108 9.83 -2.22 17.26
N GLY A 109 9.11 -2.89 16.37
CA GLY A 109 7.74 -3.36 16.60
C GLY A 109 6.64 -2.31 16.45
N ASN A 110 6.95 -1.03 16.24
CA ASN A 110 5.95 0.03 16.08
C ASN A 110 5.69 0.30 14.60
N LEU A 111 4.41 0.43 14.23
CA LEU A 111 4.02 0.81 12.89
C LEU A 111 4.41 2.27 12.63
N VAL A 112 5.26 2.49 11.65
CA VAL A 112 5.74 3.83 11.24
C VAL A 112 4.99 4.35 10.04
N LYS A 113 4.72 3.46 9.08
CA LYS A 113 4.03 3.81 7.83
C LYS A 113 3.33 2.57 7.28
N TRP A 114 2.24 2.79 6.58
CA TRP A 114 1.64 1.80 5.72
C TRP A 114 1.16 2.47 4.43
N GLY A 115 0.94 1.69 3.41
CA GLY A 115 0.39 2.17 2.15
C GLY A 115 -0.12 1.04 1.27
N PRO A 116 -0.74 1.39 0.14
CA PRO A 116 -1.19 0.43 -0.85
C PRO A 116 0.01 -0.18 -1.59
N THR A 117 -0.20 -1.36 -2.15
CA THR A 117 0.73 -1.98 -3.10
C THR A 117 -0.03 -2.68 -4.22
N SER A 118 0.64 -2.97 -5.33
CA SER A 118 0.17 -3.93 -6.32
C SER A 118 1.26 -4.98 -6.52
N MET A 119 1.00 -6.17 -6.02
CA MET A 119 1.94 -7.29 -6.04
C MET A 119 1.85 -8.09 -7.35
N GLY A 120 2.58 -9.17 -7.46
CA GLY A 120 2.60 -10.02 -8.64
C GLY A 120 1.23 -10.60 -9.00
N SER A 121 0.90 -10.62 -10.28
CA SER A 121 -0.33 -11.20 -10.80
C SER A 121 -0.40 -12.72 -10.56
N LYS A 122 -1.57 -13.35 -10.81
CA LYS A 122 -1.73 -14.80 -10.69
C LYS A 122 -0.70 -15.60 -11.51
N LYS A 123 -0.26 -15.05 -12.67
CA LYS A 123 0.70 -15.71 -13.56
C LYS A 123 2.15 -15.50 -13.15
N ALA A 124 2.44 -14.48 -12.34
CA ALA A 124 3.78 -14.10 -11.92
C ALA A 124 3.75 -13.61 -10.46
N GLN A 125 3.44 -14.51 -9.54
CA GLN A 125 3.26 -14.16 -8.12
C GLN A 125 4.57 -13.68 -7.50
N THR A 126 4.49 -12.66 -6.65
CA THR A 126 5.59 -12.26 -5.79
C THR A 126 5.94 -13.42 -4.85
N LYS A 127 7.22 -13.80 -4.81
CA LYS A 127 7.70 -14.87 -3.95
C LYS A 127 7.50 -14.48 -2.47
N ARG A 128 6.95 -15.39 -1.69
CA ARG A 128 6.71 -15.21 -0.25
C ARG A 128 7.94 -15.59 0.55
N GLY A 129 8.07 -15.04 1.72
CA GLY A 129 9.11 -15.36 2.69
C GLY A 129 9.90 -14.12 3.12
N LEU A 130 10.86 -14.32 4.01
CA LEU A 130 11.77 -13.30 4.45
C LEU A 130 12.84 -13.07 3.37
N THR A 131 13.04 -11.81 3.04
CA THR A 131 14.10 -11.35 2.11
C THR A 131 14.79 -10.13 2.70
N PHE A 132 15.90 -9.74 2.12
CA PHE A 132 16.66 -8.56 2.55
C PHE A 132 16.81 -7.60 1.37
N ALA A 133 16.79 -6.29 1.67
CA ALA A 133 17.15 -5.29 0.68
C ALA A 133 18.63 -5.42 0.33
N ASN A 134 18.95 -5.72 -0.94
CA ASN A 134 20.31 -5.99 -1.40
C ASN A 134 20.98 -4.73 -1.94
N TRP A 135 20.31 -4.02 -2.81
CA TRP A 135 20.77 -2.77 -3.42
C TRP A 135 19.59 -1.89 -3.81
N LYS A 136 19.87 -0.61 -3.98
CA LYS A 136 18.89 0.37 -4.45
C LYS A 136 19.42 1.15 -5.63
N LYS A 137 18.52 1.63 -6.48
CA LYS A 137 18.85 2.46 -7.64
C LYS A 137 17.71 3.45 -7.89
N GLU A 138 18.05 4.70 -8.15
CA GLU A 138 17.06 5.74 -8.45
C GLU A 138 16.21 5.37 -9.68
N LEU A 139 16.84 4.84 -10.71
CA LEU A 139 16.16 4.30 -11.89
C LEU A 139 16.80 2.98 -12.32
N ALA A 140 16.06 1.90 -12.18
CA ALA A 140 16.42 0.61 -12.76
C ALA A 140 15.61 0.32 -14.02
N ILE A 141 16.14 -0.56 -14.88
CA ILE A 141 15.42 -1.07 -16.05
C ILE A 141 15.05 -2.53 -15.75
N SER A 142 13.81 -2.88 -16.07
CA SER A 142 13.31 -4.25 -15.88
C SER A 142 14.14 -5.27 -16.67
N THR A 143 14.36 -6.43 -16.09
CA THR A 143 14.98 -7.59 -16.77
C THR A 143 13.97 -8.33 -17.66
N VAL A 144 12.67 -8.13 -17.42
CA VAL A 144 11.58 -8.76 -18.17
C VAL A 144 11.28 -8.01 -19.47
N ASP A 145 11.22 -6.68 -19.39
CA ASP A 145 11.01 -5.80 -20.55
C ASP A 145 11.86 -4.55 -20.37
N LYS A 146 12.80 -4.34 -21.28
CA LYS A 146 13.75 -3.22 -21.24
C LYS A 146 13.09 -1.83 -21.37
N ASN A 147 11.83 -1.77 -21.82
CA ASN A 147 11.05 -0.54 -21.88
C ASN A 147 10.47 -0.15 -20.51
N TRP A 148 10.43 -1.08 -19.55
CA TRP A 148 9.89 -0.80 -18.24
C TRP A 148 10.93 -0.15 -17.34
N LYS A 149 10.70 1.09 -17.04
CA LYS A 149 11.45 1.88 -16.08
C LYS A 149 10.91 1.61 -14.68
N LEU A 150 11.80 1.38 -13.72
CA LEU A 150 11.50 1.05 -12.33
C LEU A 150 12.12 2.13 -11.43
N PRO A 151 11.43 3.27 -11.23
CA PRO A 151 11.93 4.36 -10.40
C PRO A 151 12.03 3.93 -8.93
N PHE A 152 13.04 4.43 -8.22
CA PHE A 152 13.27 4.21 -6.79
C PHE A 152 13.29 2.71 -6.42
N ASN A 153 13.99 1.93 -7.24
CA ASN A 153 14.02 0.48 -7.09
C ASN A 153 14.89 0.03 -5.91
N PHE A 154 14.29 -0.80 -5.05
CA PHE A 154 14.97 -1.58 -4.01
C PHE A 154 14.89 -3.06 -4.37
N ASN A 155 16.04 -3.68 -4.68
CA ASN A 155 16.08 -5.09 -4.98
C ASN A 155 16.02 -5.92 -3.69
N ILE A 156 15.19 -6.97 -3.70
CA ILE A 156 15.03 -7.92 -2.59
C ILE A 156 15.37 -9.36 -3.01
N HIS A 157 15.60 -9.59 -4.30
CA HIS A 157 15.93 -10.92 -4.79
C HIS A 157 16.82 -10.85 -6.05
N ASN A 158 18.13 -10.92 -5.87
CA ASN A 158 19.11 -10.68 -6.92
C ASN A 158 18.92 -11.57 -8.17
N ASN A 159 18.73 -12.87 -7.98
CA ASN A 159 18.67 -13.83 -9.09
C ASN A 159 17.35 -13.73 -9.89
N LEU A 160 16.29 -13.14 -9.32
CA LEU A 160 14.98 -13.02 -9.96
C LEU A 160 14.68 -11.59 -10.39
N GLY A 161 15.52 -10.62 -10.05
CA GLY A 161 15.29 -9.21 -10.34
C GLY A 161 14.04 -8.64 -9.65
N ILE A 162 13.60 -9.25 -8.54
CA ILE A 162 12.40 -8.80 -7.81
C ILE A 162 12.80 -7.70 -6.83
N GLY A 163 11.97 -6.67 -6.76
CA GLY A 163 12.13 -5.56 -5.84
C GLY A 163 10.82 -4.81 -5.62
N TRP A 164 10.84 -3.79 -4.80
CA TRP A 164 9.80 -2.78 -4.79
C TRP A 164 10.27 -1.52 -5.51
N HIS A 165 9.35 -0.84 -6.13
CA HIS A 165 9.62 0.39 -6.89
C HIS A 165 8.32 1.18 -7.10
N GLN A 166 8.43 2.46 -7.40
CA GLN A 166 7.27 3.26 -7.81
C GLN A 166 6.69 2.73 -9.11
N TYR A 167 5.37 2.52 -9.15
CA TYR A 167 4.62 2.19 -10.35
C TYR A 167 3.12 2.36 -10.15
N ASP A 168 2.34 2.18 -11.25
CA ASP A 168 0.88 2.28 -11.27
C ASP A 168 0.21 1.25 -10.36
N LEU A 169 -0.80 1.70 -9.59
CA LEU A 169 -1.63 0.88 -8.71
C LEU A 169 -3.06 0.76 -9.26
N PRO A 170 -3.39 -0.35 -9.93
CA PRO A 170 -4.70 -0.51 -10.58
C PRO A 170 -5.80 -1.07 -9.68
N GLY A 171 -5.55 -1.26 -8.37
CA GLY A 171 -6.51 -1.80 -7.41
C GLY A 171 -6.47 -3.34 -7.24
N TYR A 172 -5.57 -4.03 -7.92
CA TYR A 172 -5.41 -5.48 -7.88
C TYR A 172 -3.96 -5.90 -8.14
N PRO A 173 -3.57 -7.16 -7.86
CA PRO A 173 -2.24 -7.69 -8.19
C PRO A 173 -2.00 -7.68 -9.70
N ALA A 174 -1.07 -6.84 -10.19
CA ALA A 174 -0.87 -6.62 -11.63
C ALA A 174 0.59 -6.68 -12.07
N SER A 175 1.55 -6.84 -11.17
CA SER A 175 2.96 -6.84 -11.53
C SER A 175 3.46 -8.20 -12.06
N HIS A 176 4.71 -8.22 -12.57
CA HIS A 176 5.45 -9.43 -12.90
C HIS A 176 6.39 -9.80 -11.73
N SER A 177 5.83 -10.01 -10.54
CA SER A 177 6.48 -10.37 -9.26
C SER A 177 7.06 -9.23 -8.43
N CYS A 178 7.26 -8.02 -8.96
CA CYS A 178 7.67 -6.87 -8.17
C CYS A 178 6.54 -6.36 -7.27
N LEU A 179 6.89 -5.50 -6.31
CA LEU A 179 5.98 -4.84 -5.40
C LEU A 179 5.92 -3.36 -5.83
N ARG A 180 4.76 -2.95 -6.36
CA ARG A 180 4.54 -1.58 -6.82
C ARG A 180 4.10 -0.72 -5.66
N LEU A 181 4.65 0.47 -5.55
CA LEU A 181 4.36 1.45 -4.51
C LEU A 181 3.97 2.79 -5.14
N LEU A 182 3.35 3.68 -4.38
CA LEU A 182 3.17 5.07 -4.76
C LEU A 182 4.50 5.82 -4.67
N LEU A 183 4.56 7.03 -5.24
CA LEU A 183 5.78 7.83 -5.23
C LEU A 183 6.20 8.24 -3.82
N ASP A 184 5.23 8.51 -2.95
CA ASP A 184 5.47 8.99 -1.58
C ASP A 184 5.68 7.85 -0.57
N ASP A 185 5.69 6.61 -1.04
CA ASP A 185 5.96 5.40 -0.26
C ASP A 185 7.44 5.00 -0.33
#